data_8c659ae13129803d07f1dc71ef42f2c0
#
_entry.id   8c659ae13129803d07f1dc71ef42f2c0
#
_cell.length_a   1.000
_cell.length_b   1.000
_cell.length_c   1.000
_cell.angle_alpha   90.00
_cell.angle_beta   90.00
_cell.angle_gamma   90.00
#
_symmetry.space_group_name_H-M   'P 1'
#
loop_
_entity.id
_entity.type
_entity.pdbx_description
1 polymer ?
#
loop_
_entity_poly.entity_id
_entity_poly.type
_entity_poly.pdbx_seq_one_letter_code
_entity_poly.pdbx_strand_id
1 'polypeptide(L)'
;MVQLWRALRNLLFFDRSGPTRDVWYYEHPLPEGRKNYTKTAPLQFEEFAPCQAWWTHREENQRAWKVPAAEILATNCNLDRKNPRTNDDITHLPPEQLVASIMEKERRITQILEDLRKLLENQRS
;
A
#
# COMPACT_ATOMS: atom_id res chain seq x y z
N MET A 1 -6.00 -10.98 19.77
CA MET A 1 -4.77 -10.19 20.07
C MET A 1 -4.34 -9.48 18.80
N VAL A 2 -4.50 -8.18 18.74
CA VAL A 2 -4.17 -7.38 17.55
C VAL A 2 -2.71 -6.99 17.66
N GLN A 3 -1.85 -7.58 16.84
CA GLN A 3 -0.47 -7.11 16.72
C GLN A 3 -0.43 -5.83 15.88
N LEU A 4 -0.18 -4.73 16.52
CA LEU A 4 0.03 -3.40 15.95
C LEU A 4 1.41 -3.30 15.29
N TRP A 5 1.57 -3.89 14.11
CA TRP A 5 2.72 -3.61 13.27
C TRP A 5 2.24 -3.06 11.92
N ARG A 6 2.38 -1.74 11.75
CA ARG A 6 1.91 -0.89 10.66
C ARG A 6 0.40 -0.70 10.67
N ALA A 7 0.00 0.49 11.01
CA ALA A 7 -1.36 0.90 11.25
C ALA A 7 -2.24 0.90 9.98
N LEU A 8 -2.56 -0.26 9.47
CA LEU A 8 -3.77 -0.47 8.71
C LEU A 8 -4.90 -0.61 9.74
N ARG A 9 -5.56 0.50 10.05
CA ARG A 9 -6.76 0.47 10.87
C ARG A 9 -7.92 0.14 9.95
N ASN A 10 -8.57 -0.97 10.23
CA ASN A 10 -9.80 -1.35 9.56
C ASN A 10 -10.98 -0.83 10.37
N LEU A 11 -11.92 -0.18 9.70
CA LEU A 11 -13.21 0.20 10.26
C LEU A 11 -14.26 -0.72 9.67
N LEU A 12 -15.03 -1.37 10.51
CA LEU A 12 -16.12 -2.27 10.11
C LEU A 12 -17.45 -1.60 10.39
N PHE A 13 -18.28 -1.48 9.36
CA PHE A 13 -19.64 -0.95 9.45
C PHE A 13 -20.63 -2.06 9.14
N PHE A 14 -21.63 -2.23 9.98
CA PHE A 14 -22.70 -3.19 9.77
C PHE A 14 -24.03 -2.65 10.33
N ASP A 15 -25.12 -3.14 9.79
CA ASP A 15 -26.46 -2.80 10.23
C ASP A 15 -27.32 -4.07 10.44
N ARG A 16 -28.55 -3.89 10.89
CA ARG A 16 -29.52 -4.96 11.10
C ARG A 16 -30.60 -5.03 10.01
N SER A 17 -30.35 -4.46 8.85
CA SER A 17 -31.35 -4.39 7.77
C SER A 17 -31.73 -5.74 7.15
N GLY A 18 -30.95 -6.78 7.43
CA GLY A 18 -31.21 -8.13 6.94
C GLY A 18 -29.94 -8.97 6.78
N PRO A 19 -30.06 -10.16 6.18
CA PRO A 19 -28.88 -11.00 5.95
C PRO A 19 -27.93 -10.34 4.95
N THR A 20 -26.64 -10.37 5.26
CA THR A 20 -25.58 -9.85 4.41
C THR A 20 -25.44 -10.68 3.15
N ARG A 21 -25.58 -10.07 1.98
CA ARG A 21 -25.37 -10.71 0.68
C ARG A 21 -23.95 -10.47 0.18
N ASP A 22 -23.49 -9.23 0.25
CA ASP A 22 -22.18 -8.78 -0.20
C ASP A 22 -21.50 -7.96 0.89
N VAL A 23 -20.19 -8.09 1.02
CA VAL A 23 -19.37 -7.24 1.86
C VAL A 23 -18.58 -6.30 0.96
N TRP A 24 -18.74 -5.01 1.18
CA TRP A 24 -18.03 -3.98 0.47
C TRP A 24 -16.74 -3.59 1.18
N TYR A 25 -15.69 -3.48 0.43
CA TYR A 25 -14.38 -3.02 0.87
C TYR A 25 -14.05 -1.69 0.21
N TYR A 26 -13.48 -0.80 0.98
CA TYR A 26 -12.97 0.48 0.48
C TYR A 26 -11.57 0.72 1.05
N GLU A 27 -10.61 0.90 0.16
CA GLU A 27 -9.24 1.20 0.51
C GLU A 27 -9.02 2.71 0.50
N HIS A 28 -8.80 3.28 1.70
CA HIS A 28 -8.53 4.71 1.83
C HIS A 28 -7.10 5.01 1.37
N PRO A 29 -6.92 5.90 0.37
CA PRO A 29 -5.59 6.25 -0.11
C PRO A 29 -4.85 7.11 0.90
N LEU A 30 -3.55 6.91 1.00
CA LEU A 30 -2.68 7.86 1.69
C LEU A 30 -2.54 9.14 0.86
N PRO A 31 -2.45 10.32 1.50
CA PRO A 31 -2.13 11.56 0.81
C PRO A 31 -0.80 11.48 0.08
N GLU A 32 -0.69 12.20 -1.04
CA GLU A 32 0.53 12.24 -1.81
C GLU A 32 1.74 12.63 -0.95
N GLY A 33 2.83 11.91 -1.12
CA GLY A 33 4.07 12.14 -0.39
C GLY A 33 4.09 11.60 1.04
N ARG A 34 3.02 10.98 1.52
CA ARG A 34 2.97 10.36 2.85
C ARG A 34 3.01 8.84 2.75
N LYS A 35 3.84 8.25 3.60
CA LYS A 35 3.90 6.78 3.76
C LYS A 35 3.03 6.28 4.91
N ASN A 36 2.76 7.12 5.90
CA ASN A 36 1.98 6.78 7.10
C ASN A 36 1.36 8.04 7.72
N TYR A 37 0.31 7.85 8.52
CA TYR A 37 -0.18 8.85 9.44
C TYR A 37 0.66 8.86 10.73
N THR A 38 0.93 10.04 11.26
CA THR A 38 1.72 10.24 12.48
C THR A 38 0.93 11.05 13.50
N LYS A 39 1.42 11.14 14.74
CA LYS A 39 0.80 12.00 15.76
C LYS A 39 0.79 13.48 15.37
N THR A 40 1.82 13.92 14.63
CA THR A 40 1.94 15.31 14.15
C THR A 40 1.19 15.57 12.85
N ALA A 41 0.86 14.53 12.11
CA ALA A 41 0.08 14.58 10.88
C ALA A 41 -0.97 13.46 10.89
N PRO A 42 -2.00 13.57 11.74
CA PRO A 42 -3.06 12.58 11.85
C PRO A 42 -3.97 12.60 10.62
N LEU A 43 -4.75 11.53 10.47
CA LEU A 43 -5.83 11.47 9.50
C LEU A 43 -6.88 12.56 9.80
N GLN A 44 -7.22 13.36 8.78
CA GLN A 44 -8.23 14.40 8.89
C GLN A 44 -9.58 13.90 8.37
N PHE A 45 -10.67 14.41 8.91
CA PHE A 45 -12.03 14.01 8.51
C PHE A 45 -12.30 14.31 7.04
N GLU A 46 -11.78 15.40 6.53
CA GLU A 46 -11.93 15.85 5.14
C GLU A 46 -11.34 14.87 4.13
N GLU A 47 -10.36 14.09 4.54
CA GLU A 47 -9.75 13.05 3.71
C GLU A 47 -10.71 11.90 3.39
N PHE A 48 -11.80 11.75 4.15
CA PHE A 48 -12.86 10.78 3.89
C PHE A 48 -13.90 11.25 2.84
N ALA A 49 -13.80 12.46 2.33
CA ALA A 49 -14.77 12.97 1.35
C ALA A 49 -14.98 12.04 0.14
N PRO A 50 -13.93 11.46 -0.49
CA PRO A 50 -14.11 10.50 -1.58
C PRO A 50 -14.84 9.22 -1.13
N CYS A 51 -14.58 8.74 0.08
CA CYS A 51 -15.25 7.59 0.65
C CYS A 51 -16.73 7.88 0.93
N GLN A 52 -17.05 9.05 1.46
CA GLN A 52 -18.43 9.47 1.72
C GLN A 52 -19.24 9.62 0.43
N ALA A 53 -18.65 10.18 -0.62
CA ALA A 53 -19.28 10.27 -1.93
C ALA A 53 -19.55 8.88 -2.53
N TRP A 54 -18.59 7.98 -2.42
CA TRP A 54 -18.75 6.60 -2.85
C TRP A 54 -19.81 5.85 -2.03
N TRP A 55 -19.96 6.13 -0.75
CA TRP A 55 -20.88 5.45 0.14
C TRP A 55 -22.35 5.53 -0.30
N THR A 56 -22.74 6.65 -0.88
CA THR A 56 -24.09 6.86 -1.40
C THR A 56 -24.37 6.11 -2.70
N HIS A 57 -23.33 5.93 -3.54
CA HIS A 57 -23.39 5.20 -4.80
C HIS A 57 -22.23 4.19 -4.86
N ARG A 58 -22.43 3.05 -4.21
CA ARG A 58 -21.41 2.01 -4.14
C ARG A 58 -21.21 1.34 -5.49
N GLU A 59 -20.07 1.58 -6.10
CA GLU A 59 -19.63 0.94 -7.33
C GLU A 59 -18.23 0.39 -7.16
N GLU A 60 -17.93 -0.69 -7.88
CA GLU A 60 -16.58 -1.23 -7.91
C GLU A 60 -15.66 -0.32 -8.72
N ASN A 61 -14.53 0.02 -8.14
CA ASN A 61 -13.48 0.81 -8.77
C ASN A 61 -12.09 0.33 -8.31
N GLN A 62 -11.04 1.05 -8.62
CA GLN A 62 -9.67 0.67 -8.23
C GLN A 62 -9.44 0.56 -6.71
N ARG A 63 -10.26 1.23 -5.90
CA ARG A 63 -10.17 1.30 -4.44
C ARG A 63 -11.33 0.63 -3.72
N ALA A 64 -12.37 0.27 -4.44
CA ALA A 64 -13.57 -0.32 -3.87
C ALA A 64 -13.95 -1.59 -4.63
N TRP A 65 -14.22 -2.64 -3.88
CA TRP A 65 -14.65 -3.93 -4.41
C TRP A 65 -15.64 -4.59 -3.46
N LYS A 66 -16.34 -5.57 -3.96
CA LYS A 66 -17.26 -6.37 -3.15
C LYS A 66 -16.88 -7.84 -3.18
N VAL A 67 -17.18 -8.52 -2.12
CA VAL A 67 -17.00 -9.97 -1.98
C VAL A 67 -18.34 -10.57 -1.54
N PRO A 68 -18.85 -11.60 -2.24
CA PRO A 68 -20.06 -12.29 -1.82
C PRO A 68 -19.90 -12.88 -0.41
N ALA A 69 -20.92 -12.76 0.42
CA ALA A 69 -20.89 -13.31 1.78
C ALA A 69 -20.66 -14.83 1.78
N ALA A 70 -21.16 -15.54 0.77
CA ALA A 70 -20.95 -16.98 0.60
C ALA A 70 -19.46 -17.33 0.48
N GLU A 71 -18.67 -16.52 -0.23
CA GLU A 71 -17.23 -16.71 -0.38
C GLU A 71 -16.49 -16.49 0.95
N ILE A 72 -16.92 -15.48 1.72
CA ILE A 72 -16.37 -15.21 3.05
C ILE A 72 -16.68 -16.36 4.01
N LEU A 73 -17.89 -16.89 3.98
CA LEU A 73 -18.28 -18.06 4.79
C LEU A 73 -17.47 -19.30 4.41
N ALA A 74 -17.22 -19.53 3.12
CA ALA A 74 -16.42 -20.65 2.64
C ALA A 74 -14.96 -20.59 3.11
N THR A 75 -14.44 -19.40 3.39
CA THR A 75 -13.09 -19.17 3.91
C THR A 75 -13.07 -18.97 5.42
N ASN A 76 -13.98 -19.59 6.14
CA ASN A 76 -14.07 -19.54 7.59
C ASN A 76 -14.26 -18.11 8.14
N CYS A 77 -15.11 -17.32 7.51
CA CYS A 77 -15.41 -15.93 7.87
C CYS A 77 -14.18 -15.01 7.87
N ASN A 78 -13.20 -15.29 7.05
CA ASN A 78 -12.03 -14.43 6.91
C ASN A 78 -12.39 -13.15 6.16
N LEU A 79 -12.43 -12.03 6.88
CA LEU A 79 -12.68 -10.70 6.33
C LEU A 79 -11.42 -10.01 5.78
N ASP A 80 -10.25 -10.58 5.99
CA ASP A 80 -9.00 -10.02 5.47
C ASP A 80 -8.86 -10.34 3.98
N ARG A 81 -9.30 -9.41 3.15
CA ARG A 81 -9.28 -9.50 1.69
C ARG A 81 -8.48 -8.36 1.11
N LYS A 82 -7.46 -8.72 0.35
CA LYS A 82 -6.69 -7.73 -0.41
C LYS A 82 -7.49 -7.23 -1.60
N ASN A 83 -7.24 -5.97 -1.98
CA ASN A 83 -7.82 -5.39 -3.18
C ASN A 83 -7.33 -6.16 -4.42
N PRO A 84 -8.23 -6.79 -5.20
CA PRO A 84 -7.85 -7.56 -6.39
C PRO A 84 -7.29 -6.70 -7.53
N ARG A 85 -7.49 -5.39 -7.46
CA ARG A 85 -7.03 -4.42 -8.47
C ARG A 85 -5.81 -3.62 -8.02
N THR A 86 -5.35 -3.80 -6.80
CA THR A 86 -4.02 -3.32 -6.43
C THR A 86 -3.04 -4.16 -7.24
N ASN A 87 -2.50 -3.56 -8.29
CA ASN A 87 -1.25 -4.02 -8.81
C ASN A 87 -0.29 -3.88 -7.63
N ASP A 88 -0.02 -4.97 -6.95
CA ASP A 88 1.25 -5.13 -6.27
C ASP A 88 2.29 -5.00 -7.38
N ASP A 89 2.63 -3.75 -7.71
CA ASP A 89 3.83 -3.42 -8.48
C ASP A 89 5.08 -3.64 -7.60
N ILE A 90 5.05 -4.70 -6.82
CA ILE A 90 6.20 -5.53 -6.70
C ILE A 90 6.18 -6.35 -7.99
N THR A 91 6.47 -5.71 -9.11
CA THR A 91 7.03 -6.41 -10.23
C THR A 91 8.23 -7.12 -9.64
N HIS A 92 8.07 -8.39 -9.38
CA HIS A 92 9.20 -9.27 -9.21
C HIS A 92 9.92 -9.20 -10.56
N LEU A 93 10.82 -8.21 -10.66
CA LEU A 93 11.75 -8.14 -11.78
C LEU A 93 12.35 -9.54 -11.89
N PRO A 94 12.36 -10.15 -13.07
CA PRO A 94 13.01 -11.44 -13.26
C PRO A 94 14.37 -11.38 -12.57
N PRO A 95 14.81 -12.46 -11.92
CA PRO A 95 16.06 -12.46 -11.17
C PRO A 95 17.25 -11.89 -11.96
N GLU A 96 17.25 -12.09 -13.28
CA GLU A 96 18.27 -11.57 -14.20
C GLU A 96 18.27 -10.02 -14.26
N GLN A 97 17.08 -9.40 -14.30
CA GLN A 97 16.97 -7.94 -14.31
C GLN A 97 17.31 -7.34 -12.95
N LEU A 98 16.97 -8.03 -11.87
CA LEU A 98 17.33 -7.61 -10.52
C LEU A 98 18.85 -7.63 -10.35
N VAL A 99 19.52 -8.69 -10.78
CA VAL A 99 20.99 -8.81 -10.74
C VAL A 99 21.64 -7.73 -11.61
N ALA A 100 21.14 -7.49 -12.83
CA ALA A 100 21.65 -6.44 -13.70
C ALA A 100 21.54 -5.04 -13.06
N SER A 101 20.42 -4.73 -12.42
CA SER A 101 20.21 -3.47 -11.69
C SER A 101 21.16 -3.32 -10.51
N ILE A 102 21.42 -4.37 -9.77
CA ILE A 102 22.37 -4.38 -8.65
C ILE A 102 23.79 -4.14 -9.15
N MET A 103 24.21 -4.82 -10.21
CA MET A 103 25.54 -4.66 -10.81
C MET A 103 25.76 -3.25 -11.36
N GLU A 104 24.76 -2.64 -11.98
CA GLU A 104 24.83 -1.27 -12.46
C GLU A 104 25.01 -0.27 -11.31
N LYS A 105 24.26 -0.44 -10.23
CA LYS A 105 24.38 0.39 -9.03
C LYS A 105 25.75 0.22 -8.37
N GLU A 106 26.27 -0.97 -8.32
CA GLU A 106 27.60 -1.26 -7.77
C GLU A 106 28.71 -0.58 -8.58
N ARG A 107 28.66 -0.64 -9.90
CA ARG A 107 29.59 0.09 -10.77
C ARG A 107 29.55 1.59 -10.53
N ARG A 108 28.37 2.16 -10.39
CA ARG A 108 28.19 3.59 -10.11
C ARG A 108 28.78 3.98 -8.74
N ILE A 109 28.58 3.16 -7.71
CA ILE A 109 29.19 3.38 -6.39
C ILE A 109 30.70 3.33 -6.48
N THR A 110 31.28 2.34 -7.16
CA THR A 110 32.72 2.21 -7.37
C THR A 110 33.29 3.44 -8.08
N GLN A 111 32.62 3.92 -9.12
CA GLN A 111 33.03 5.13 -9.86
C GLN A 111 33.05 6.37 -8.95
N ILE A 112 32.03 6.56 -8.14
CA ILE A 112 31.94 7.68 -7.18
C ILE A 112 33.10 7.60 -6.16
N LEU A 113 33.39 6.41 -5.67
CA LEU A 113 34.49 6.20 -4.72
C LEU A 113 35.86 6.50 -5.34
N GLU A 114 36.09 6.12 -6.59
CA GLU A 114 37.32 6.45 -7.32
C GLU A 114 37.46 7.97 -7.55
N ASP A 115 36.38 8.63 -7.90
CA ASP A 115 36.38 10.10 -8.08
C ASP A 115 36.65 10.82 -6.76
N LEU A 116 36.07 10.38 -5.67
CA LEU A 116 36.35 10.90 -4.33
C LEU A 116 37.82 10.67 -3.94
N ARG A 117 38.36 9.51 -4.23
CA ARG A 117 39.77 9.19 -3.98
C ARG A 117 40.69 10.17 -4.72
N LYS A 118 40.47 10.40 -6.01
CA LYS A 118 41.24 11.36 -6.82
C LYS A 118 41.16 12.79 -6.25
N LEU A 119 39.98 13.21 -5.81
CA LEU A 119 39.82 14.52 -5.20
C LEU A 119 40.63 14.65 -3.90
N LEU A 120 40.65 13.63 -3.07
CA LEU A 120 41.41 13.61 -1.81
C LEU A 120 42.92 13.57 -2.07
N GLU A 121 43.38 12.85 -3.09
CA GLU A 121 44.79 12.81 -3.49
C GLU A 121 45.23 14.17 -4.01
N ASN A 122 44.41 14.89 -4.77
CA ASN A 122 44.71 16.23 -5.26
C ASN A 122 44.74 17.31 -4.16
N GLN A 123 44.03 17.11 -3.05
CA GLN A 123 44.08 18.02 -1.91
C GLN A 123 45.31 17.81 -0.99
N ARG A 124 45.98 16.67 -1.14
CA ARG A 124 47.20 16.33 -0.38
C ARG A 124 48.50 16.77 -1.07
N SER A 125 48.43 17.23 -2.29
CA SER A 125 49.59 17.71 -3.06
C SER A 125 49.88 19.17 -2.80
#